data_c26710caafb65ccfb7ef2408344f68f1
#
_entry.id   c26710caafb65ccfb7ef2408344f68f1
#
_cell.length_a   1.000
_cell.length_b   1.000
_cell.length_c   1.000
_cell.angle_alpha   90.00
_cell.angle_beta   90.00
_cell.angle_gamma   90.00
#
_symmetry.space_group_name_H-M   'P 1'
#
loop_
_entity.id
_entity.type
_entity.pdbx_description
1 polymer ?
#
loop_
_entity_poly.entity_id
_entity_poly.type
_entity_poly.pdbx_seq_one_letter_code
_entity_poly.pdbx_strand_id
1 'polypeptide(L)'
;DPEMSRGLGDVYKRQILNQCIHAGFGLHTFSQELTGPEYARRFADQVRELNIPYLLNTMVLDLAADKTVTAMNKTDGLFQLHPKAVILAMGCRERPRGALNIPGYRPAGIFTAGTAQRLVNMEGCLPGRRVVILGSGDIGLIMARRMTLEGAKVLACVEVMPYSGGLTRNIVQCLQDFDIPLYLSHTIVAVSYT
;
A
#
# COMPACT_ATOMS: atom_id res chain seq x y z
N ASP A 1 0.94 -19.98 -8.45
CA ASP A 1 0.49 -19.27 -7.26
C ASP A 1 -0.62 -18.30 -7.67
N PRO A 2 -1.89 -18.53 -7.26
CA PRO A 2 -3.00 -17.64 -7.60
C PRO A 2 -2.86 -16.23 -7.04
N GLU A 3 -2.16 -16.06 -5.94
CA GLU A 3 -1.84 -14.73 -5.38
C GLU A 3 -0.67 -14.07 -6.13
N MET A 4 0.28 -14.85 -6.63
CA MET A 4 1.26 -14.35 -7.61
C MET A 4 0.57 -13.97 -8.92
N SER A 5 -0.41 -14.78 -9.39
CA SER A 5 -1.19 -14.43 -10.57
C SER A 5 -2.01 -13.17 -10.35
N ARG A 6 -2.59 -13.02 -9.17
CA ARG A 6 -3.24 -11.79 -8.75
C ARG A 6 -2.22 -10.65 -8.66
N GLY A 7 -1.05 -10.92 -8.09
CA GLY A 7 0.08 -10.02 -8.09
C GLY A 7 0.51 -9.64 -9.50
N LEU A 8 0.65 -10.59 -10.40
CA LEU A 8 1.07 -10.33 -11.78
C LEU A 8 -0.04 -9.72 -12.65
N GLY A 9 -1.30 -10.06 -12.39
CA GLY A 9 -2.46 -9.39 -13.01
C GLY A 9 -2.59 -7.94 -12.55
N ASP A 10 -2.26 -7.70 -11.30
CA ASP A 10 -2.21 -6.39 -10.70
C ASP A 10 -0.91 -5.63 -11.01
N VAL A 11 0.15 -6.29 -11.56
CA VAL A 11 1.39 -5.62 -12.00
C VAL A 11 1.08 -4.44 -12.92
N TYR A 12 0.03 -4.53 -13.69
CA TYR A 12 -0.36 -3.45 -14.59
C TYR A 12 -1.45 -2.52 -14.05
N LYS A 13 -2.16 -2.90 -12.97
CA LYS A 13 -3.33 -2.11 -12.51
C LYS A 13 -3.50 -1.97 -10.99
N ARG A 14 -3.03 -2.89 -10.13
CA ARG A 14 -3.42 -2.92 -8.71
C ARG A 14 -2.32 -3.24 -7.72
N GLN A 15 -1.12 -3.68 -8.13
CA GLN A 15 -0.05 -3.99 -7.19
C GLN A 15 0.36 -2.76 -6.40
N ILE A 16 0.58 -2.95 -5.10
CA ILE A 16 1.03 -1.88 -4.20
C ILE A 16 2.31 -1.22 -4.70
N LEU A 17 3.24 -1.97 -5.30
CA LEU A 17 4.49 -1.44 -5.84
C LEU A 17 4.25 -0.44 -6.98
N ASN A 18 3.21 -0.61 -7.80
CA ASN A 18 2.93 0.32 -8.89
C ASN A 18 2.45 1.70 -8.41
N GLN A 19 1.89 1.78 -7.22
CA GLN A 19 1.54 3.07 -6.62
C GLN A 19 2.68 3.69 -5.81
N CYS A 20 3.75 2.92 -5.52
CA CYS A 20 4.93 3.37 -4.79
C CYS A 20 5.93 4.02 -5.76
N ILE A 21 5.62 5.20 -6.27
CA ILE A 21 6.45 5.90 -7.27
C ILE A 21 7.70 6.56 -6.68
N HIS A 22 7.88 6.52 -5.36
CA HIS A 22 9.09 6.97 -4.70
C HIS A 22 10.25 5.98 -4.88
N ALA A 23 11.48 6.46 -4.82
CA ALA A 23 12.69 5.66 -4.82
C ALA A 23 12.90 4.95 -3.46
N GLY A 24 13.80 3.97 -3.43
CA GLY A 24 14.18 3.21 -2.23
C GLY A 24 14.02 1.70 -2.36
N PHE A 25 13.57 1.23 -3.51
CA PHE A 25 13.49 -0.21 -3.82
C PHE A 25 14.76 -0.71 -4.50
N GLY A 26 15.07 -1.99 -4.35
CA GLY A 26 16.08 -2.69 -5.14
C GLY A 26 17.53 -2.56 -4.65
N LEU A 27 17.84 -1.73 -3.67
CA LEU A 27 19.21 -1.54 -3.17
C LEU A 27 19.88 -2.86 -2.75
N HIS A 28 19.17 -3.69 -1.98
CA HIS A 28 19.72 -4.99 -1.53
C HIS A 28 19.71 -6.06 -2.62
N THR A 29 18.72 -6.03 -3.52
CA THR A 29 18.51 -7.09 -4.51
C THR A 29 19.28 -6.84 -5.80
N PHE A 30 19.29 -5.58 -6.25
CA PHE A 30 19.86 -5.19 -7.54
C PHE A 30 21.02 -4.22 -7.42
N SER A 31 21.42 -3.83 -6.20
CA SER A 31 22.42 -2.79 -5.93
C SER A 31 22.15 -1.48 -6.69
N GLN A 32 20.87 -1.20 -6.92
CA GLN A 32 20.36 0.00 -7.61
C GLN A 32 19.15 0.55 -6.89
N GLU A 33 19.05 1.87 -6.82
CA GLU A 33 17.87 2.52 -6.29
C GLU A 33 16.82 2.62 -7.40
N LEU A 34 15.67 2.00 -7.17
CA LEU A 34 14.57 1.89 -8.11
C LEU A 34 13.29 2.46 -7.50
N THR A 35 12.36 2.86 -8.34
CA THR A 35 10.96 3.07 -7.95
C THR A 35 10.23 1.74 -7.80
N GLY A 36 9.08 1.74 -7.11
CA GLY A 36 8.26 0.53 -6.98
C GLY A 36 7.89 -0.11 -8.31
N PRO A 37 7.41 0.64 -9.33
CA PRO A 37 7.11 0.09 -10.65
C PRO A 37 8.32 -0.54 -11.36
N GLU A 38 9.48 0.09 -11.31
CA GLU A 38 10.71 -0.46 -11.89
C GLU A 38 11.13 -1.76 -11.21
N TYR A 39 11.06 -1.80 -9.87
CA TYR A 39 11.35 -2.98 -9.10
C TYR A 39 10.38 -4.14 -9.43
N ALA A 40 9.08 -3.87 -9.47
CA ALA A 40 8.06 -4.86 -9.84
C ALA A 40 8.27 -5.40 -11.25
N ARG A 41 8.61 -4.52 -12.19
CA ARG A 41 8.84 -4.89 -13.60
C ARG A 41 10.00 -5.88 -13.73
N ARG A 42 11.11 -5.68 -13.03
CA ARG A 42 12.27 -6.60 -13.10
C ARG A 42 11.90 -8.02 -12.69
N PHE A 43 11.10 -8.20 -11.63
CA PHE A 43 10.62 -9.53 -11.25
C PHE A 43 9.60 -10.10 -12.24
N ALA A 44 8.72 -9.27 -12.77
CA ALA A 44 7.77 -9.73 -13.79
C ALA A 44 8.49 -10.21 -15.06
N ASP A 45 9.56 -9.54 -15.45
CA ASP A 45 10.38 -9.94 -16.61
C ASP A 45 11.09 -11.28 -16.32
N GLN A 46 11.68 -11.48 -15.13
CA GLN A 46 12.26 -12.76 -14.72
C GLN A 46 11.25 -13.91 -14.74
N VAL A 47 10.01 -13.69 -14.29
CA VAL A 47 8.94 -14.70 -14.36
C VAL A 47 8.65 -15.11 -15.81
N ARG A 48 8.66 -14.14 -16.74
CA ARG A 48 8.46 -14.40 -18.18
C ARG A 48 9.65 -15.16 -18.78
N GLU A 49 10.86 -14.72 -18.51
CA GLU A 49 12.11 -15.36 -18.98
C GLU A 49 12.24 -16.81 -18.49
N LEU A 50 11.83 -17.09 -17.27
CA LEU A 50 11.82 -18.43 -16.68
C LEU A 50 10.60 -19.27 -17.12
N ASN A 51 9.72 -18.72 -17.95
CA ASN A 51 8.50 -19.37 -18.38
C ASN A 51 7.63 -19.91 -17.24
N ILE A 52 7.57 -19.21 -16.11
CA ILE A 52 6.74 -19.60 -14.97
C ILE A 52 5.28 -19.33 -15.32
N PRO A 53 4.40 -20.35 -15.30
CA PRO A 53 2.99 -20.15 -15.59
C PRO A 53 2.33 -19.30 -14.50
N TYR A 54 1.46 -18.39 -14.91
CA TYR A 54 0.70 -17.54 -14.00
C TYR A 54 -0.71 -17.29 -14.53
N LEU A 55 -1.65 -17.11 -13.62
CA LEU A 55 -3.06 -16.86 -13.94
C LEU A 55 -3.42 -15.42 -13.58
N LEU A 56 -3.74 -14.60 -14.56
CA LEU A 56 -4.18 -13.21 -14.36
C LEU A 56 -5.69 -13.15 -14.09
N ASN A 57 -6.13 -12.08 -13.39
CA ASN A 57 -7.55 -11.85 -13.08
C ASN A 57 -8.22 -13.05 -12.40
N THR A 58 -7.45 -13.81 -11.62
CA THR A 58 -7.89 -15.02 -10.93
C THR A 58 -7.95 -14.75 -9.43
N MET A 59 -9.07 -15.07 -8.80
CA MET A 59 -9.29 -14.93 -7.37
C MET A 59 -9.21 -16.30 -6.70
N VAL A 60 -8.42 -16.43 -5.67
CA VAL A 60 -8.45 -17.58 -4.76
C VAL A 60 -9.60 -17.37 -3.78
N LEU A 61 -10.49 -18.34 -3.72
CA LEU A 61 -11.66 -18.33 -2.86
C LEU A 61 -11.44 -19.10 -1.56
N ASP A 62 -10.70 -20.21 -1.66
CA ASP A 62 -10.45 -21.09 -0.53
C ASP A 62 -9.10 -21.81 -0.65
N LEU A 63 -8.51 -22.12 0.49
CA LEU A 63 -7.32 -22.95 0.64
C LEU A 63 -7.59 -23.99 1.72
N ALA A 64 -7.85 -25.22 1.31
CA ALA A 64 -8.14 -26.33 2.20
C ALA A 64 -6.87 -26.88 2.89
N ALA A 65 -7.06 -27.63 3.97
CA ALA A 65 -5.97 -28.19 4.77
C ALA A 65 -5.10 -29.21 3.98
N ASP A 66 -5.67 -29.88 2.99
CA ASP A 66 -4.96 -30.78 2.07
C ASP A 66 -4.21 -30.03 0.94
N LYS A 67 -4.16 -28.70 1.01
CA LYS A 67 -3.57 -27.79 0.04
C LYS A 67 -4.36 -27.63 -1.26
N THR A 68 -5.60 -28.15 -1.32
CA THR A 68 -6.48 -27.83 -2.47
C THR A 68 -6.79 -26.34 -2.47
N VAL A 69 -6.47 -25.69 -3.58
CA VAL A 69 -6.74 -24.26 -3.81
C VAL A 69 -7.94 -24.14 -4.73
N THR A 70 -9.03 -23.57 -4.24
CA THR A 70 -10.20 -23.25 -5.06
C THR A 70 -10.06 -21.82 -5.58
N ALA A 71 -10.09 -21.67 -6.90
CA ALA A 71 -9.92 -20.39 -7.57
C ALA A 71 -11.01 -20.15 -8.62
N MET A 72 -11.19 -18.89 -8.98
CA MET A 72 -12.17 -18.47 -9.97
C MET A 72 -11.62 -17.35 -10.86
N ASN A 73 -11.89 -17.46 -12.15
CA ASN A 73 -11.68 -16.36 -13.10
C ASN A 73 -12.82 -16.30 -14.12
N LYS A 74 -12.77 -15.29 -15.00
CA LYS A 74 -13.82 -15.09 -16.01
C LYS A 74 -13.78 -16.13 -17.14
N THR A 75 -12.61 -16.68 -17.44
CA THR A 75 -12.39 -17.59 -18.57
C THR A 75 -12.73 -19.03 -18.21
N ASP A 76 -12.19 -19.50 -17.09
CA ASP A 76 -12.25 -20.91 -16.68
C ASP A 76 -13.38 -21.17 -15.67
N GLY A 77 -14.04 -20.12 -15.17
CA GLY A 77 -15.03 -20.22 -14.11
C GLY A 77 -14.40 -20.63 -12.78
N LEU A 78 -15.08 -21.51 -12.04
CA LEU A 78 -14.60 -22.08 -10.78
C LEU A 78 -13.77 -23.33 -11.08
N PHE A 79 -12.56 -23.42 -10.52
CA PHE A 79 -11.67 -24.56 -10.70
C PHE A 79 -10.83 -24.82 -9.44
N GLN A 80 -10.21 -25.99 -9.39
CA GLN A 80 -9.33 -26.38 -8.28
C GLN A 80 -7.92 -26.69 -8.77
N LEU A 81 -6.96 -26.37 -7.94
CA LEU A 81 -5.55 -26.67 -8.11
C LEU A 81 -5.10 -27.55 -6.95
N HIS A 82 -4.23 -28.52 -7.21
CA HIS A 82 -3.69 -29.44 -6.22
C HIS A 82 -2.15 -29.34 -6.16
N PRO A 83 -1.60 -28.24 -5.61
CA PRO A 83 -0.17 -28.03 -5.57
C PRO A 83 0.49 -28.91 -4.49
N LYS A 84 1.77 -29.24 -4.67
CA LYS A 84 2.58 -29.93 -3.65
C LYS A 84 2.88 -29.00 -2.46
N ALA A 85 3.03 -27.69 -2.71
CA ALA A 85 3.27 -26.67 -1.71
C ALA A 85 2.58 -25.37 -2.10
N VAL A 86 2.20 -24.57 -1.11
CA VAL A 86 1.59 -23.25 -1.28
C VAL A 86 2.42 -22.22 -0.55
N ILE A 87 2.78 -21.15 -1.24
CA ILE A 87 3.44 -19.97 -0.66
C ILE A 87 2.42 -18.84 -0.60
N LEU A 88 2.15 -18.36 0.59
CA LEU A 88 1.26 -17.22 0.79
C LEU A 88 2.04 -15.91 0.62
N ALA A 89 1.76 -15.18 -0.46
CA ALA A 89 2.40 -13.92 -0.80
C ALA A 89 1.35 -12.82 -1.04
N MET A 90 0.34 -12.76 -0.18
CA MET A 90 -0.88 -11.94 -0.34
C MET A 90 -0.69 -10.47 0.04
N GLY A 91 0.49 -10.10 0.54
CA GLY A 91 0.73 -8.77 1.09
C GLY A 91 0.01 -8.52 2.42
N CYS A 92 -0.20 -7.27 2.74
CA CYS A 92 -0.81 -6.83 3.99
C CYS A 92 -1.88 -5.77 3.69
N ARG A 93 -2.90 -5.74 4.54
CA ARG A 93 -3.94 -4.70 4.48
C ARG A 93 -3.74 -3.71 5.62
N GLU A 94 -3.79 -2.42 5.30
CA GLU A 94 -3.81 -1.35 6.30
C GLU A 94 -5.05 -1.47 7.19
N ARG A 95 -4.92 -1.07 8.45
CA ARG A 95 -6.06 -0.96 9.36
C ARG A 95 -6.98 0.18 8.93
N PRO A 96 -8.23 -0.09 8.55
CA PRO A 96 -9.19 0.97 8.27
C PRO A 96 -9.64 1.64 9.58
N ARG A 97 -10.31 2.79 9.46
CA ARG A 97 -10.83 3.55 10.61
C ARG A 97 -11.61 2.69 11.61
N GLY A 98 -12.45 1.75 11.13
CA GLY A 98 -13.22 0.87 11.99
C GLY A 98 -12.38 -0.05 12.86
N ALA A 99 -11.25 -0.55 12.34
CA ALA A 99 -10.32 -1.37 13.10
C ALA A 99 -9.46 -0.56 14.10
N LEU A 100 -9.34 0.75 13.89
CA LEU A 100 -8.68 1.67 14.83
C LEU A 100 -9.63 2.18 15.92
N ASN A 101 -10.92 1.87 15.83
CA ASN A 101 -11.96 2.29 16.78
C ASN A 101 -11.98 3.82 17.03
N ILE A 102 -11.72 4.63 16.01
CA ILE A 102 -11.77 6.09 16.12
C ILE A 102 -13.23 6.52 16.29
N PRO A 103 -13.60 7.14 17.43
CA PRO A 103 -14.97 7.54 17.71
C PRO A 103 -15.49 8.64 16.77
N GLY A 104 -16.79 8.86 16.79
CA GLY A 104 -17.45 9.97 16.09
C GLY A 104 -18.01 9.59 14.73
N TYR A 105 -18.28 10.61 13.91
CA TYR A 105 -18.91 10.46 12.61
C TYR A 105 -18.00 9.77 11.59
N ARG A 106 -18.61 9.27 10.50
CA ARG A 106 -17.91 8.59 9.40
C ARG A 106 -17.98 9.41 8.11
N PRO A 107 -17.33 10.58 8.05
CA PRO A 107 -17.30 11.38 6.82
C PRO A 107 -16.49 10.69 5.72
N ALA A 108 -16.75 11.09 4.48
CA ALA A 108 -16.06 10.56 3.31
C ALA A 108 -14.55 10.85 3.27
N GLY A 109 -14.07 11.83 4.04
CA GLY A 109 -12.68 12.30 4.03
C GLY A 109 -11.68 11.44 4.85
N ILE A 110 -12.05 10.23 5.29
CA ILE A 110 -11.15 9.35 6.05
C ILE A 110 -10.68 8.22 5.15
N PHE A 111 -9.39 8.24 4.84
CA PHE A 111 -8.73 7.27 3.95
C PHE A 111 -7.62 6.55 4.68
N THR A 112 -7.33 5.30 4.29
CA THR A 112 -6.03 4.70 4.61
C THR A 112 -4.94 5.36 3.75
N ALA A 113 -3.69 5.36 4.23
CA ALA A 113 -2.58 5.97 3.50
C ALA A 113 -2.38 5.33 2.11
N GLY A 114 -2.51 4.01 2.00
CA GLY A 114 -2.42 3.32 0.72
C GLY A 114 -3.57 3.64 -0.24
N THR A 115 -4.79 3.86 0.27
CA THR A 115 -5.90 4.34 -0.57
C THR A 115 -5.62 5.76 -1.07
N ALA A 116 -5.15 6.65 -0.21
CA ALA A 116 -4.76 8.00 -0.59
C ALA A 116 -3.61 7.98 -1.62
N GLN A 117 -2.61 7.11 -1.41
CA GLN A 117 -1.49 6.91 -2.32
C GLN A 117 -1.97 6.46 -3.72
N ARG A 118 -2.91 5.52 -3.76
CA ARG A 118 -3.51 5.09 -5.02
C ARG A 118 -4.23 6.23 -5.73
N LEU A 119 -5.10 6.96 -5.02
CA LEU A 119 -5.85 8.07 -5.60
C LEU A 119 -4.90 9.11 -6.21
N VAL A 120 -3.84 9.49 -5.48
CA VAL A 120 -2.88 10.50 -5.95
C VAL A 120 -2.01 9.95 -7.08
N ASN A 121 -1.39 8.78 -6.91
CA ASN A 121 -0.34 8.31 -7.82
C ASN A 121 -0.88 7.57 -9.05
N MET A 122 -2.05 6.96 -8.96
CA MET A 122 -2.61 6.13 -10.04
C MET A 122 -3.82 6.77 -10.72
N GLU A 123 -4.63 7.50 -9.95
CA GLU A 123 -5.88 8.07 -10.46
C GLU A 123 -5.79 9.59 -10.70
N GLY A 124 -4.68 10.24 -10.27
CA GLY A 124 -4.50 11.69 -10.39
C GLY A 124 -5.48 12.52 -9.56
N CYS A 125 -6.05 11.94 -8.51
CA CYS A 125 -7.06 12.55 -7.66
C CYS A 125 -6.48 12.92 -6.30
N LEU A 126 -6.60 14.19 -5.91
CA LEU A 126 -6.22 14.65 -4.58
C LEU A 126 -7.38 14.41 -3.58
N PRO A 127 -7.24 13.48 -2.59
CA PRO A 127 -8.35 13.09 -1.71
C PRO A 127 -8.75 14.17 -0.71
N GLY A 128 -7.93 15.20 -0.52
CA GLY A 128 -8.23 16.33 0.37
C GLY A 128 -7.20 17.44 0.24
N ARG A 129 -7.66 18.69 0.44
CA ARG A 129 -6.79 19.88 0.37
C ARG A 129 -6.17 20.25 1.72
N ARG A 130 -6.80 19.88 2.81
CA ARG A 130 -6.29 20.03 4.19
C ARG A 130 -6.29 18.66 4.85
N VAL A 131 -5.12 18.21 5.27
CA VAL A 131 -4.89 16.82 5.65
C VAL A 131 -4.22 16.73 7.01
N VAL A 132 -4.64 15.78 7.81
CA VAL A 132 -3.95 15.29 9.00
C VAL A 132 -3.59 13.83 8.75
N ILE A 133 -2.35 13.46 9.00
CA ILE A 133 -1.87 12.08 8.91
C ILE A 133 -1.90 11.46 10.31
N LEU A 134 -2.59 10.34 10.47
CA LEU A 134 -2.57 9.56 11.70
C LEU A 134 -1.62 8.37 11.54
N GLY A 135 -0.55 8.39 12.32
CA GLY A 135 0.55 7.44 12.28
C GLY A 135 1.77 7.96 11.53
N SER A 136 2.96 7.72 12.08
CA SER A 136 4.25 8.17 11.55
C SER A 136 5.09 7.03 10.99
N GLY A 137 4.45 5.96 10.52
CA GLY A 137 5.11 4.94 9.70
C GLY A 137 5.49 5.47 8.31
N ASP A 138 6.42 4.79 7.62
CA ASP A 138 6.99 5.29 6.35
C ASP A 138 5.94 5.67 5.31
N ILE A 139 4.86 4.88 5.16
CA ILE A 139 3.81 5.20 4.18
C ILE A 139 3.11 6.51 4.53
N GLY A 140 2.82 6.74 5.82
CA GLY A 140 2.23 8.00 6.29
C GLY A 140 3.13 9.20 6.01
N LEU A 141 4.43 9.07 6.31
CA LEU A 141 5.43 10.12 6.06
C LEU A 141 5.58 10.42 4.56
N ILE A 142 5.71 9.39 3.74
CA ILE A 142 5.81 9.52 2.27
C ILE A 142 4.55 10.20 1.71
N MET A 143 3.37 9.85 2.23
CA MET A 143 2.13 10.48 1.79
C MET A 143 1.99 11.92 2.26
N ALA A 144 2.50 12.28 3.44
CA ALA A 144 2.57 13.67 3.88
C ALA A 144 3.33 14.54 2.86
N ARG A 145 4.53 14.10 2.49
CA ARG A 145 5.33 14.76 1.44
C ARG A 145 4.60 14.76 0.09
N ARG A 146 4.10 13.61 -0.34
CA ARG A 146 3.49 13.47 -1.66
C ARG A 146 2.27 14.38 -1.81
N MET A 147 1.37 14.41 -0.84
CA MET A 147 0.19 15.26 -0.88
C MET A 147 0.54 16.75 -0.84
N THR A 148 1.60 17.12 -0.12
CA THR A 148 2.11 18.50 -0.11
C THR A 148 2.59 18.92 -1.49
N LEU A 149 3.33 18.04 -2.18
CA LEU A 149 3.82 18.29 -3.55
C LEU A 149 2.67 18.41 -4.57
N GLU A 150 1.54 17.75 -4.32
CA GLU A 150 0.33 17.84 -5.15
C GLU A 150 -0.59 19.03 -4.75
N GLY A 151 -0.13 19.90 -3.84
CA GLY A 151 -0.82 21.13 -3.48
C GLY A 151 -1.78 21.00 -2.30
N ALA A 152 -1.79 19.91 -1.57
CA ALA A 152 -2.50 19.84 -0.28
C ALA A 152 -1.70 20.53 0.82
N LYS A 153 -2.39 21.09 1.80
CA LYS A 153 -1.79 21.53 3.07
C LYS A 153 -1.89 20.40 4.08
N VAL A 154 -0.77 19.73 4.33
CA VAL A 154 -0.67 18.79 5.45
C VAL A 154 -0.47 19.57 6.74
N LEU A 155 -1.44 19.49 7.64
CA LEU A 155 -1.50 20.29 8.85
C LEU A 155 -0.66 19.70 9.97
N ALA A 156 -0.60 18.37 10.04
CA ALA A 156 0.15 17.64 11.06
C ALA A 156 0.29 16.16 10.69
N CYS A 157 1.32 15.54 11.25
CA CYS A 157 1.42 14.11 11.47
C CYS A 157 1.26 13.83 12.96
N VAL A 158 0.41 12.87 13.34
CA VAL A 158 0.05 12.56 14.72
C VAL A 158 0.41 11.10 14.99
N GLU A 159 1.17 10.84 16.06
CA GLU A 159 1.67 9.52 16.42
C GLU A 159 1.36 9.21 17.89
N VAL A 160 0.74 8.06 18.13
CA VAL A 160 0.38 7.62 19.49
C VAL A 160 1.60 7.25 20.33
N MET A 161 2.65 6.77 19.69
CA MET A 161 3.89 6.40 20.35
C MET A 161 4.72 7.65 20.69
N PRO A 162 5.61 7.59 21.69
CA PRO A 162 6.54 8.69 22.00
C PRO A 162 7.71 8.81 21.01
N TYR A 163 7.68 8.05 19.93
CA TYR A 163 8.66 8.04 18.84
C TYR A 163 7.98 7.73 17.49
N SER A 164 8.60 8.17 16.41
CA SER A 164 8.14 7.82 15.06
C SER A 164 8.51 6.38 14.71
N GLY A 165 7.58 5.66 14.08
CA GLY A 165 7.82 4.32 13.55
C GLY A 165 8.49 4.28 12.17
N GLY A 166 8.66 5.44 11.51
CA GLY A 166 9.29 5.55 10.21
C GLY A 166 10.81 5.74 10.26
N LEU A 167 11.45 5.55 9.13
CA LEU A 167 12.89 5.76 8.98
C LEU A 167 13.26 7.23 9.22
N THR A 168 14.38 7.48 9.88
CA THR A 168 14.86 8.85 10.18
C THR A 168 14.94 9.72 8.93
N ARG A 169 15.43 9.17 7.81
CA ARG A 169 15.48 9.92 6.55
C ARG A 169 14.10 10.39 6.08
N ASN A 170 13.05 9.58 6.30
CA ASN A 170 11.70 9.94 5.92
C ASN A 170 11.10 11.00 6.86
N ILE A 171 11.48 11.01 8.13
CA ILE A 171 11.11 12.10 9.05
C ILE A 171 11.67 13.42 8.54
N VAL A 172 12.94 13.45 8.17
CA VAL A 172 13.59 14.65 7.61
C VAL A 172 12.95 15.04 6.28
N GLN A 173 13.01 14.16 5.29
CA GLN A 173 12.62 14.46 3.91
C GLN A 173 11.11 14.62 3.69
N CYS A 174 10.29 14.10 4.57
CA CYS A 174 8.84 14.11 4.38
C CYS A 174 8.09 15.05 5.35
N LEU A 175 8.69 15.38 6.49
CA LEU A 175 8.08 16.30 7.44
C LEU A 175 8.91 17.58 7.63
N GLN A 176 10.20 17.45 8.00
CA GLN A 176 11.02 18.62 8.34
C GLN A 176 11.26 19.53 7.13
N ASP A 177 11.59 18.98 5.96
CA ASP A 177 11.80 19.74 4.72
C ASP A 177 10.52 20.45 4.22
N PHE A 178 9.36 20.12 4.76
CA PHE A 178 8.07 20.70 4.41
C PHE A 178 7.39 21.44 5.57
N ASP A 179 8.09 21.65 6.69
CA ASP A 179 7.55 22.30 7.89
C ASP A 179 6.26 21.64 8.42
N ILE A 180 6.14 20.32 8.27
CA ILE A 180 4.98 19.57 8.75
C ILE A 180 5.25 19.15 10.21
N PRO A 181 4.44 19.61 11.19
CA PRO A 181 4.64 19.26 12.58
C PRO A 181 4.32 17.78 12.86
N LEU A 182 5.17 17.16 13.68
CA LEU A 182 4.97 15.81 14.20
C LEU A 182 4.59 15.89 15.69
N TYR A 183 3.39 15.43 16.01
CA TYR A 183 2.91 15.34 17.39
C TYR A 183 3.03 13.90 17.88
N LEU A 184 4.03 13.64 18.71
CA LEU A 184 4.24 12.35 19.38
C LEU A 184 3.38 12.23 20.63
N SER A 185 3.05 11.01 21.06
CA SER A 185 2.17 10.73 22.20
C SER A 185 0.77 11.36 22.06
N HIS A 186 0.29 11.50 20.82
CA HIS A 186 -1.02 12.06 20.50
C HIS A 186 -1.82 11.13 19.62
N THR A 187 -3.14 11.19 19.74
CA THR A 187 -4.06 10.46 18.85
C THR A 187 -5.34 11.25 18.60
N ILE A 188 -6.12 10.80 17.63
CA ILE A 188 -7.44 11.36 17.32
C ILE A 188 -8.46 10.77 18.29
N VAL A 189 -9.08 11.62 19.10
CA VAL A 189 -10.08 11.20 20.09
C VAL A 189 -11.50 11.10 19.52
N ALA A 190 -11.82 11.89 18.50
CA ALA A 190 -13.09 11.82 17.79
C ALA A 190 -13.03 12.52 16.44
N VAL A 191 -13.93 12.15 15.55
CA VAL A 191 -14.16 12.80 14.26
C VAL A 191 -15.59 13.36 14.22
N SER A 192 -15.73 14.63 13.87
CA SER A 192 -17.02 15.28 13.69
C SER A 192 -17.18 15.86 12.29
N TYR A 193 -18.42 16.13 11.87
CA TYR A 193 -18.69 17.02 10.74
C TYR A 193 -18.52 18.47 11.23
N THR A 194 -17.88 19.27 10.41
CA THR A 194 -17.77 20.72 10.58
C THR A 194 -18.51 21.42 9.45
#